data_97441fcf547fbe0bd47bab8ec1cadf2c
#
_entry.id   97441fcf547fbe0bd47bab8ec1cadf2c
#
_cell.length_a   1.000
_cell.length_b   1.000
_cell.length_c   1.000
_cell.angle_alpha   90.00
_cell.angle_beta   90.00
_cell.angle_gamma   90.00
#
_symmetry.space_group_name_H-M   'P 1'
#
loop_
_entity.id
_entity.type
_entity.pdbx_description
1 polymer ?
#
loop_
_entity_poly.entity_id
_entity_poly.type
_entity_poly.pdbx_seq_one_letter_code
_entity_poly.pdbx_strand_id
1 'polypeptide(L)'
;MNIILDKLDSKNIMSAKLWIEDGSRHDPKDKKGIHQLLSSTMLRGCGPYNNKQIAEIVENCGANLNCDTYEDGLLISLKCVETDAYKLLPLIGWMITKPILQIDQLELEKDLTIKAIKRQKESTYQLAFDGWRKMVYGDGPYGHDPLGSIDDINKINKEHILPIASSLIHRKKNLVISGKFPINLKNYIENTIEFKGISNHNKAFKNINKIETLSKQRSSICTRSLNTKQVILLLGKATIRYDNKSDILLRLLSCYLGYGMSSLLFKVLREKYGVVYEAGIYHPIREKQTPFIMHASTSEEKGIITLQLLKECWEKIINSEISPEELDLVKIKYRGQMAHSLQSISQRAEHKAHLLGIGLTKDHDKEILQRLESITSKEIKDAANRYLKNPLLSVCSNKEVIRKIFKDWKA
;
A
#
# COMPACT_ATOMS: atom_id res chain seq x y z
N MET A 1 12.31 9.46 17.65
CA MET A 1 10.95 9.28 17.11
C MET A 1 10.29 10.65 16.91
N ASN A 2 9.69 10.89 15.75
CA ASN A 2 8.93 12.13 15.52
C ASN A 2 7.49 11.93 16.02
N ILE A 3 6.97 12.85 16.87
CA ILE A 3 5.62 12.76 17.44
C ILE A 3 4.80 13.95 16.96
N ILE A 4 3.69 13.67 16.29
CA ILE A 4 2.74 14.65 15.78
C ILE A 4 1.39 14.45 16.43
N LEU A 5 0.89 15.51 17.06
CA LEU A 5 -0.42 15.54 17.68
C LEU A 5 -1.38 16.35 16.78
N ASP A 6 -2.44 15.72 16.35
CA ASP A 6 -3.48 16.28 15.48
C ASP A 6 -4.81 16.33 16.26
N LYS A 7 -4.98 17.37 17.07
CA LYS A 7 -6.16 17.52 17.93
C LYS A 7 -7.40 17.81 17.10
N LEU A 8 -8.43 17.04 17.34
CA LEU A 8 -9.75 17.19 16.71
C LEU A 8 -10.83 17.15 17.80
N ASP A 9 -11.84 17.97 17.66
CA ASP A 9 -13.05 17.87 18.48
C ASP A 9 -13.85 16.65 18.03
N SER A 10 -13.54 15.54 18.63
CA SER A 10 -14.12 14.24 18.32
C SER A 10 -14.74 13.60 19.58
N LYS A 11 -15.53 12.56 19.39
CA LYS A 11 -16.27 11.82 20.43
C LYS A 11 -15.32 11.05 21.38
N ASN A 12 -14.44 11.75 22.13
CA ASN A 12 -13.52 11.16 23.11
C ASN A 12 -12.69 9.97 22.60
N ILE A 13 -12.43 9.90 21.30
CA ILE A 13 -11.68 8.83 20.66
C ILE A 13 -10.31 9.34 20.22
N MET A 14 -9.29 8.52 20.48
CA MET A 14 -7.92 8.70 20.04
C MET A 14 -7.52 7.59 19.05
N SER A 15 -6.79 7.95 18.01
CA SER A 15 -6.10 6.99 17.15
C SER A 15 -4.62 7.33 17.08
N ALA A 16 -3.76 6.41 17.50
CA ALA A 16 -2.31 6.50 17.40
C ALA A 16 -1.82 5.56 16.29
N LYS A 17 -1.03 6.09 15.38
CA LYS A 17 -0.45 5.37 14.24
C LYS A 17 1.06 5.58 14.26
N LEU A 18 1.79 4.52 14.48
CA LEU A 18 3.24 4.53 14.45
C LEU A 18 3.74 3.86 13.18
N TRP A 19 4.27 4.66 12.28
CA TRP A 19 4.96 4.19 11.09
C TRP A 19 6.44 3.98 11.37
N ILE A 20 6.96 2.81 11.04
CA ILE A 20 8.37 2.44 11.12
C ILE A 20 8.87 2.22 9.70
N GLU A 21 9.95 2.91 9.31
CA GLU A 21 10.52 2.81 7.96
C GLU A 21 11.31 1.50 7.79
N ASP A 22 10.58 0.40 7.81
CA ASP A 22 11.11 -0.96 7.60
C ASP A 22 9.95 -1.91 7.24
N GLY A 23 9.81 -2.28 5.99
CA GLY A 23 8.70 -3.09 5.47
C GLY A 23 9.18 -4.22 4.56
N SER A 24 8.24 -4.91 3.92
CA SER A 24 8.52 -6.12 3.13
C SER A 24 9.50 -5.91 1.98
N ARG A 25 9.69 -4.67 1.49
CA ARG A 25 10.72 -4.36 0.49
C ARG A 25 12.15 -4.66 0.98
N HIS A 26 12.35 -4.76 2.27
CA HIS A 26 13.64 -5.10 2.89
C HIS A 26 13.76 -6.59 3.24
N ASP A 27 12.76 -7.40 2.89
CA ASP A 27 12.84 -8.84 3.07
C ASP A 27 14.07 -9.42 2.34
N PRO A 28 14.88 -10.24 2.99
CA PRO A 28 15.93 -10.99 2.31
C PRO A 28 15.36 -11.84 1.18
N LYS A 29 16.11 -12.02 0.10
CA LYS A 29 15.64 -12.73 -1.11
C LYS A 29 15.13 -14.16 -0.84
N ASP A 30 15.69 -14.81 0.17
CA ASP A 30 15.40 -16.18 0.60
C ASP A 30 14.50 -16.27 1.85
N LYS A 31 13.97 -15.14 2.32
CA LYS A 31 13.12 -15.02 3.52
C LYS A 31 11.99 -14.00 3.34
N LYS A 32 11.35 -14.01 2.17
CA LYS A 32 10.22 -13.15 1.86
C LYS A 32 9.06 -13.43 2.82
N GLY A 33 8.47 -12.37 3.38
CA GLY A 33 7.43 -12.46 4.40
C GLY A 33 7.96 -12.39 5.84
N ILE A 34 9.26 -12.16 6.04
CA ILE A 34 9.83 -12.08 7.39
C ILE A 34 9.28 -10.86 8.17
N HIS A 35 9.04 -9.72 7.50
CA HIS A 35 8.41 -8.56 8.15
C HIS A 35 6.96 -8.84 8.50
N GLN A 36 6.24 -9.63 7.68
CA GLN A 36 4.88 -10.07 7.99
C GLN A 36 4.85 -10.94 9.26
N LEU A 37 5.75 -11.91 9.37
CA LEU A 37 5.85 -12.74 10.57
C LEU A 37 6.29 -11.93 11.79
N LEU A 38 7.19 -10.96 11.62
CA LEU A 38 7.60 -10.05 12.70
C LEU A 38 6.40 -9.25 13.21
N SER A 39 5.67 -8.57 12.33
CA SER A 39 4.55 -7.71 12.71
C SER A 39 3.44 -8.48 13.42
N SER A 40 3.07 -9.65 12.91
CA SER A 40 2.03 -10.48 13.51
C SER A 40 2.49 -11.09 14.86
N THR A 41 3.75 -11.52 14.97
CA THR A 41 4.27 -12.10 16.22
C THR A 41 4.46 -11.02 17.30
N MET A 42 4.78 -9.76 16.95
CA MET A 42 4.89 -8.65 17.91
C MET A 42 3.56 -8.38 18.65
N LEU A 43 2.42 -8.67 18.04
CA LEU A 43 1.10 -8.59 18.68
C LEU A 43 0.85 -9.70 19.70
N ARG A 44 1.62 -10.79 19.66
CA ARG A 44 1.46 -11.97 20.51
C ARG A 44 2.19 -11.88 21.85
N GLY A 45 2.92 -10.80 22.11
CA GLY A 45 3.59 -10.56 23.39
C GLY A 45 4.59 -9.43 23.32
N CYS A 46 4.57 -8.56 24.31
CA CYS A 46 5.54 -7.44 24.45
C CYS A 46 5.70 -6.97 25.88
N GLY A 47 6.90 -6.51 26.22
CA GLY A 47 7.22 -6.05 27.58
C GLY A 47 6.97 -7.15 28.62
N PRO A 48 6.15 -6.88 29.67
CA PRO A 48 5.80 -7.88 30.69
C PRO A 48 4.58 -8.74 30.31
N TYR A 49 3.93 -8.51 29.14
CA TYR A 49 2.64 -9.08 28.81
C TYR A 49 2.74 -10.18 27.73
N ASN A 50 2.16 -11.33 28.01
CA ASN A 50 1.97 -12.39 27.03
C ASN A 50 0.74 -12.12 26.15
N ASN A 51 0.48 -13.01 25.15
CA ASN A 51 -0.62 -12.87 24.19
C ASN A 51 -1.99 -12.69 24.87
N LYS A 52 -2.31 -13.52 25.87
CA LYS A 52 -3.59 -13.48 26.59
C LYS A 52 -3.76 -12.15 27.34
N GLN A 53 -2.72 -11.72 28.03
CA GLN A 53 -2.74 -10.46 28.80
C GLN A 53 -2.88 -9.24 27.88
N ILE A 54 -2.23 -9.20 26.71
CA ILE A 54 -2.41 -8.11 25.73
C ILE A 54 -3.85 -8.08 25.25
N ALA A 55 -4.41 -9.23 24.88
CA ALA A 55 -5.81 -9.32 24.44
C ALA A 55 -6.77 -8.81 25.54
N GLU A 56 -6.62 -9.27 26.79
CA GLU A 56 -7.42 -8.82 27.92
C GLU A 56 -7.30 -7.29 28.16
N ILE A 57 -6.09 -6.74 28.12
CA ILE A 57 -5.87 -5.29 28.33
C ILE A 57 -6.57 -4.47 27.23
N VAL A 58 -6.47 -4.90 25.98
CA VAL A 58 -7.04 -4.20 24.83
C VAL A 58 -8.56 -4.33 24.81
N GLU A 59 -9.09 -5.56 24.97
CA GLU A 59 -10.53 -5.85 24.94
C GLU A 59 -11.28 -5.21 26.12
N ASN A 60 -10.72 -5.21 27.33
CA ASN A 60 -11.31 -4.57 28.50
C ASN A 60 -11.44 -3.04 28.36
N CYS A 61 -10.68 -2.43 27.45
CA CYS A 61 -10.80 -1.00 27.09
C CYS A 61 -11.66 -0.78 25.84
N GLY A 62 -12.25 -1.82 25.24
CA GLY A 62 -12.95 -1.70 23.97
C GLY A 62 -12.06 -1.13 22.84
N ALA A 63 -10.76 -1.34 22.96
CA ALA A 63 -9.76 -0.77 22.05
C ALA A 63 -9.42 -1.73 20.91
N ASN A 64 -8.68 -1.20 19.93
CA ASN A 64 -8.14 -1.99 18.83
C ASN A 64 -6.64 -1.73 18.69
N LEU A 65 -5.84 -2.80 18.69
CA LEU A 65 -4.40 -2.78 18.50
C LEU A 65 -4.03 -3.73 17.36
N ASN A 66 -3.34 -3.20 16.33
CA ASN A 66 -2.88 -3.97 15.16
C ASN A 66 -1.43 -3.61 14.81
N CYS A 67 -0.77 -4.51 14.09
CA CYS A 67 0.51 -4.25 13.45
C CYS A 67 0.48 -4.83 12.03
N ASP A 68 0.54 -3.96 11.04
CA ASP A 68 0.40 -4.30 9.64
C ASP A 68 1.72 -4.09 8.90
N THR A 69 2.01 -4.98 7.94
CA THR A 69 3.18 -4.88 7.08
C THR A 69 2.79 -4.32 5.73
N TYR A 70 3.39 -3.17 5.38
CA TYR A 70 3.36 -2.60 4.04
C TYR A 70 4.69 -2.84 3.33
N GLU A 71 4.75 -2.57 2.04
CA GLU A 71 6.02 -2.67 1.33
C GLU A 71 7.07 -1.69 1.88
N ASP A 72 6.67 -0.46 2.21
CA ASP A 72 7.60 0.61 2.64
C ASP A 72 7.76 0.74 4.15
N GLY A 73 6.93 0.07 4.94
CA GLY A 73 7.00 0.21 6.41
C GLY A 73 6.13 -0.75 7.17
N LEU A 74 6.34 -0.78 8.49
CA LEU A 74 5.43 -1.39 9.46
C LEU A 74 4.56 -0.30 10.08
N LEU A 75 3.28 -0.60 10.27
CA LEU A 75 2.32 0.30 10.90
C LEU A 75 1.74 -0.33 12.15
N ILE A 76 2.09 0.19 13.32
CA ILE A 76 1.41 -0.14 14.58
C ILE A 76 0.25 0.84 14.77
N SER A 77 -0.94 0.30 14.96
CA SER A 77 -2.20 1.03 15.02
C SER A 77 -2.89 0.79 16.36
N LEU A 78 -3.16 1.85 17.11
CA LEU A 78 -3.98 1.80 18.33
C LEU A 78 -5.17 2.76 18.16
N LYS A 79 -6.38 2.27 18.49
CA LYS A 79 -7.58 3.09 18.58
C LYS A 79 -8.26 2.81 19.92
N CYS A 80 -8.52 3.85 20.71
CA CYS A 80 -9.14 3.73 22.02
C CYS A 80 -9.91 5.01 22.39
N VAL A 81 -10.60 5.00 23.52
CA VAL A 81 -11.10 6.22 24.16
C VAL A 81 -9.96 6.98 24.83
N GLU A 82 -10.10 8.32 24.93
CA GLU A 82 -9.08 9.21 25.49
C GLU A 82 -8.59 8.79 26.88
N THR A 83 -9.51 8.35 27.74
CA THR A 83 -9.22 7.98 29.13
C THR A 83 -8.27 6.79 29.27
N ASP A 84 -8.24 5.90 28.27
CA ASP A 84 -7.41 4.70 28.29
C ASP A 84 -6.05 4.88 27.60
N ALA A 85 -5.76 6.10 27.10
CA ALA A 85 -4.54 6.40 26.38
C ALA A 85 -3.27 6.01 27.14
N TYR A 86 -3.18 6.40 28.44
CA TYR A 86 -2.00 6.11 29.27
C TYR A 86 -1.83 4.62 29.58
N LYS A 87 -2.91 3.85 29.57
CA LYS A 87 -2.89 2.40 29.80
C LYS A 87 -2.45 1.62 28.55
N LEU A 88 -2.83 2.10 27.37
CA LEU A 88 -2.68 1.35 26.12
C LEU A 88 -1.45 1.78 25.29
N LEU A 89 -1.07 3.06 25.29
CA LEU A 89 0.09 3.54 24.54
C LEU A 89 1.41 2.83 24.91
N PRO A 90 1.67 2.45 26.16
CA PRO A 90 2.84 1.66 26.53
C PRO A 90 3.04 0.39 25.71
N LEU A 91 1.94 -0.25 25.27
CA LEU A 91 2.01 -1.45 24.43
C LEU A 91 2.76 -1.17 23.10
N ILE A 92 2.52 -0.01 22.48
CA ILE A 92 3.25 0.41 21.26
C ILE A 92 4.76 0.51 21.53
N GLY A 93 5.14 1.10 22.64
CA GLY A 93 6.54 1.21 23.07
C GLY A 93 7.18 -0.17 23.29
N TRP A 94 6.49 -1.04 24.04
CA TRP A 94 6.96 -2.40 24.30
C TRP A 94 7.06 -3.28 23.05
N MET A 95 6.15 -3.14 22.10
CA MET A 95 6.23 -3.87 20.84
C MET A 95 7.53 -3.61 20.09
N ILE A 96 8.13 -2.41 20.22
CA ILE A 96 9.39 -2.06 19.55
C ILE A 96 10.59 -2.38 20.44
N THR A 97 10.51 -2.05 21.74
CA THR A 97 11.67 -2.12 22.64
C THR A 97 11.88 -3.49 23.25
N LYS A 98 10.81 -4.25 23.46
CA LYS A 98 10.83 -5.57 24.11
C LYS A 98 9.76 -6.52 23.50
N PRO A 99 9.79 -6.84 22.19
CA PRO A 99 8.89 -7.84 21.65
C PRO A 99 9.23 -9.23 22.22
N ILE A 100 8.20 -9.97 22.65
CA ILE A 100 8.35 -11.35 23.14
C ILE A 100 8.08 -12.29 21.95
N LEU A 101 9.09 -12.64 21.21
CA LEU A 101 8.97 -13.51 20.05
C LEU A 101 8.97 -14.99 20.50
N GLN A 102 7.86 -15.48 21.07
CA GLN A 102 7.70 -16.88 21.51
C GLN A 102 7.64 -17.80 20.29
N ILE A 103 8.29 -18.97 20.38
CA ILE A 103 8.42 -19.90 19.26
C ILE A 103 7.05 -20.48 18.88
N ASP A 104 6.23 -20.86 19.85
CA ASP A 104 4.87 -21.37 19.64
C ASP A 104 3.97 -20.35 18.93
N GLN A 105 4.09 -19.07 19.30
CA GLN A 105 3.33 -17.99 18.66
C GLN A 105 3.85 -17.72 17.24
N LEU A 106 5.15 -17.80 17.02
CA LEU A 106 5.71 -17.67 15.68
C LEU A 106 5.25 -18.81 14.76
N GLU A 107 5.26 -20.06 15.23
CA GLU A 107 4.76 -21.19 14.43
C GLU A 107 3.27 -21.05 14.11
N LEU A 108 2.45 -20.57 15.07
CA LEU A 108 1.06 -20.23 14.81
C LEU A 108 0.89 -19.19 13.70
N GLU A 109 1.69 -18.10 13.75
CA GLU A 109 1.64 -17.04 12.73
C GLU A 109 2.14 -17.52 11.36
N LYS A 110 3.11 -18.43 11.32
CA LYS A 110 3.51 -19.11 10.06
C LYS A 110 2.35 -19.86 9.45
N ASP A 111 1.65 -20.67 10.23
CA ASP A 111 0.50 -21.43 9.75
C ASP A 111 -0.64 -20.51 9.23
N LEU A 112 -0.93 -19.44 9.95
CA LEU A 112 -1.93 -18.44 9.54
C LEU A 112 -1.50 -17.74 8.23
N THR A 113 -0.23 -17.35 8.13
CA THR A 113 0.31 -16.71 6.92
C THR A 113 0.27 -17.66 5.72
N ILE A 114 0.63 -18.94 5.89
CA ILE A 114 0.53 -19.96 4.85
C ILE A 114 -0.91 -20.15 4.37
N LYS A 115 -1.89 -20.17 5.29
CA LYS A 115 -3.31 -20.23 4.94
C LYS A 115 -3.74 -18.98 4.15
N ALA A 116 -3.28 -17.80 4.55
CA ALA A 116 -3.55 -16.55 3.81
C ALA A 116 -2.95 -16.59 2.40
N ILE A 117 -1.70 -17.04 2.24
CA ILE A 117 -1.07 -17.22 0.92
C ILE A 117 -1.84 -18.22 0.05
N LYS A 118 -2.29 -19.35 0.61
CA LYS A 118 -3.11 -20.33 -0.12
C LYS A 118 -4.41 -19.71 -0.61
N ARG A 119 -5.11 -18.96 0.25
CA ARG A 119 -6.35 -18.24 -0.11
C ARG A 119 -6.11 -17.20 -1.21
N GLN A 120 -5.00 -16.46 -1.16
CA GLN A 120 -4.65 -15.51 -2.22
C GLN A 120 -4.44 -16.18 -3.59
N LYS A 121 -3.90 -17.40 -3.63
CA LYS A 121 -3.71 -18.18 -4.87
C LYS A 121 -5.02 -18.61 -5.53
N GLU A 122 -6.15 -18.50 -4.87
CA GLU A 122 -7.48 -18.73 -5.44
C GLU A 122 -8.03 -17.48 -6.15
N SER A 123 -7.46 -16.29 -5.87
CA SER A 123 -7.87 -15.03 -6.48
C SER A 123 -7.22 -14.85 -7.85
N THR A 124 -8.06 -14.78 -8.89
CA THR A 124 -7.63 -14.46 -10.27
C THR A 124 -6.93 -13.11 -10.36
N TYR A 125 -7.42 -12.12 -9.62
CA TYR A 125 -6.81 -10.79 -9.55
C TYR A 125 -5.41 -10.84 -8.93
N GLN A 126 -5.27 -11.51 -7.79
CA GLN A 126 -3.98 -11.60 -7.10
C GLN A 126 -2.94 -12.33 -7.95
N LEU A 127 -3.33 -13.42 -8.63
CA LEU A 127 -2.44 -14.14 -9.54
C LEU A 127 -1.97 -13.27 -10.71
N ALA A 128 -2.89 -12.49 -11.30
CA ALA A 128 -2.53 -11.54 -12.36
C ALA A 128 -1.60 -10.45 -11.83
N PHE A 129 -1.88 -9.91 -10.63
CA PHE A 129 -1.09 -8.85 -10.02
C PHE A 129 0.32 -9.34 -9.63
N ASP A 130 0.45 -10.53 -9.07
CA ASP A 130 1.75 -11.15 -8.78
C ASP A 130 2.57 -11.39 -10.04
N GLY A 131 1.91 -11.80 -11.13
CA GLY A 131 2.53 -11.90 -12.44
C GLY A 131 3.05 -10.55 -12.93
N TRP A 132 2.22 -9.50 -12.82
CA TRP A 132 2.56 -8.14 -13.22
C TRP A 132 3.73 -7.58 -12.39
N ARG A 133 3.64 -7.62 -11.04
CA ARG A 133 4.69 -7.09 -10.16
C ARG A 133 6.04 -7.80 -10.37
N LYS A 134 6.02 -9.13 -10.56
CA LYS A 134 7.24 -9.90 -10.82
C LYS A 134 7.87 -9.54 -12.18
N MET A 135 7.04 -9.33 -13.21
CA MET A 135 7.50 -8.91 -14.52
C MET A 135 8.14 -7.52 -14.47
N VAL A 136 7.57 -6.59 -13.71
CA VAL A 136 7.99 -5.18 -13.65
C VAL A 136 9.16 -4.98 -12.70
N TYR A 137 9.06 -5.48 -11.47
CA TYR A 137 10.04 -5.21 -10.41
C TYR A 137 11.07 -6.33 -10.26
N GLY A 138 10.85 -7.51 -10.87
CA GLY A 138 11.77 -8.64 -10.78
C GLY A 138 11.97 -9.12 -9.35
N ASP A 139 13.23 -9.15 -8.89
CA ASP A 139 13.60 -9.44 -7.52
C ASP A 139 13.84 -8.16 -6.69
N GLY A 140 13.40 -7.03 -7.21
CA GLY A 140 13.45 -5.74 -6.52
C GLY A 140 12.40 -5.63 -5.40
N PRO A 141 12.42 -4.49 -4.67
CA PRO A 141 11.67 -4.30 -3.42
C PRO A 141 10.17 -4.54 -3.51
N TYR A 142 9.55 -4.29 -4.67
CA TYR A 142 8.11 -4.48 -4.87
C TYR A 142 7.76 -5.71 -5.72
N GLY A 143 8.75 -6.58 -5.98
CA GLY A 143 8.59 -7.74 -6.84
C GLY A 143 7.93 -8.96 -6.19
N HIS A 144 7.64 -8.90 -4.88
CA HIS A 144 6.97 -9.97 -4.13
C HIS A 144 5.82 -9.45 -3.27
N ASP A 145 4.95 -10.33 -2.85
CA ASP A 145 3.87 -10.03 -1.91
C ASP A 145 4.42 -9.84 -0.49
N PRO A 146 3.92 -8.89 0.31
CA PRO A 146 4.29 -8.77 1.73
C PRO A 146 4.09 -10.03 2.55
N LEU A 147 3.12 -10.89 2.22
CA LEU A 147 2.96 -12.21 2.86
C LEU A 147 4.12 -13.17 2.58
N GLY A 148 4.94 -12.89 1.56
CA GLY A 148 6.05 -13.74 1.17
C GLY A 148 5.66 -14.96 0.33
N SER A 149 6.40 -16.04 0.47
CA SER A 149 6.13 -17.32 -0.18
C SER A 149 6.07 -18.45 0.84
N ILE A 150 5.32 -19.52 0.53
CA ILE A 150 5.20 -20.69 1.44
C ILE A 150 6.59 -21.27 1.74
N ASP A 151 7.45 -21.36 0.73
CA ASP A 151 8.80 -21.93 0.87
C ASP A 151 9.70 -21.07 1.76
N ASP A 152 9.59 -19.74 1.65
CA ASP A 152 10.36 -18.81 2.50
C ASP A 152 9.80 -18.79 3.93
N ILE A 153 8.47 -18.73 4.10
CA ILE A 153 7.82 -18.75 5.42
C ILE A 153 8.22 -19.99 6.22
N ASN A 154 8.26 -21.16 5.57
CA ASN A 154 8.67 -22.39 6.25
C ASN A 154 10.13 -22.36 6.76
N LYS A 155 11.03 -21.64 6.08
CA LYS A 155 12.45 -21.52 6.46
C LYS A 155 12.71 -20.50 7.56
N ILE A 156 11.79 -19.56 7.78
CA ILE A 156 11.96 -18.50 8.77
C ILE A 156 11.82 -19.07 10.18
N ASN A 157 12.73 -18.72 11.05
CA ASN A 157 12.72 -19.06 12.47
C ASN A 157 12.98 -17.80 13.33
N LYS A 158 12.94 -17.97 14.65
CA LYS A 158 13.16 -16.87 15.59
C LYS A 158 14.50 -16.17 15.42
N GLU A 159 15.57 -16.92 15.11
CA GLU A 159 16.93 -16.39 14.93
C GLU A 159 17.01 -15.44 13.73
N HIS A 160 16.20 -15.67 12.70
CA HIS A 160 16.10 -14.79 11.55
C HIS A 160 15.34 -13.50 11.87
N ILE A 161 14.32 -13.56 12.72
CA ILE A 161 13.46 -12.41 13.07
C ILE A 161 14.11 -11.49 14.10
N LEU A 162 14.85 -12.03 15.06
CA LEU A 162 15.47 -11.27 16.16
C LEU A 162 16.33 -10.08 15.71
N PRO A 163 17.23 -10.21 14.71
CA PRO A 163 18.03 -9.08 14.25
C PRO A 163 17.18 -7.94 13.66
N ILE A 164 16.11 -8.28 12.96
CA ILE A 164 15.19 -7.29 12.38
C ILE A 164 14.43 -6.60 13.50
N ALA A 165 13.84 -7.36 14.43
CA ALA A 165 13.14 -6.82 15.60
C ALA A 165 14.04 -5.86 16.40
N SER A 166 15.27 -6.26 16.69
CA SER A 166 16.25 -5.44 17.41
C SER A 166 16.62 -4.16 16.61
N SER A 167 16.61 -4.22 15.29
CA SER A 167 16.91 -3.06 14.44
C SER A 167 15.80 -2.01 14.45
N LEU A 168 14.55 -2.40 14.72
CA LEU A 168 13.41 -1.47 14.70
C LEU A 168 13.61 -0.26 15.61
N ILE A 169 14.29 -0.42 16.74
CA ILE A 169 14.56 0.68 17.69
C ILE A 169 15.37 1.81 17.05
N HIS A 170 16.17 1.50 16.04
CA HIS A 170 17.05 2.43 15.31
C HIS A 170 16.46 2.95 14.00
N ARG A 171 15.36 2.38 13.52
CA ARG A 171 14.70 2.82 12.29
C ARG A 171 14.03 4.18 12.49
N LYS A 172 13.88 4.95 11.43
CA LYS A 172 13.08 6.18 11.45
C LYS A 172 11.62 5.85 11.76
N LYS A 173 11.02 6.61 12.66
CA LYS A 173 9.66 6.40 13.13
C LYS A 173 8.90 7.71 13.24
N ASN A 174 7.63 7.67 12.80
CA ASN A 174 6.69 8.77 12.92
C ASN A 174 5.46 8.27 13.68
N LEU A 175 5.21 8.81 14.86
CA LEU A 175 4.02 8.58 15.66
C LEU A 175 3.05 9.73 15.42
N VAL A 176 1.92 9.45 14.82
CA VAL A 176 0.84 10.42 14.63
C VAL A 176 -0.33 10.03 15.51
N ILE A 177 -0.79 10.95 16.33
CA ILE A 177 -1.95 10.77 17.20
C ILE A 177 -3.01 11.80 16.80
N SER A 178 -4.15 11.31 16.33
CA SER A 178 -5.29 12.15 15.93
C SER A 178 -6.49 11.92 16.85
N GLY A 179 -7.32 12.95 17.00
CA GLY A 179 -8.55 12.92 17.78
C GLY A 179 -8.44 13.65 19.11
N LYS A 180 -9.15 13.16 20.12
CA LYS A 180 -9.08 13.70 21.48
C LYS A 180 -8.11 12.86 22.31
N PHE A 181 -7.17 13.51 22.97
CA PHE A 181 -6.12 12.87 23.77
C PHE A 181 -5.75 13.74 24.97
N PRO A 182 -5.14 13.18 26.06
CA PRO A 182 -4.74 13.92 27.23
C PRO A 182 -3.76 15.07 26.94
N ILE A 183 -3.86 16.18 27.67
CA ILE A 183 -3.07 17.41 27.44
C ILE A 183 -1.56 17.15 27.45
N ASN A 184 -1.08 16.34 28.40
CA ASN A 184 0.35 16.08 28.59
C ASN A 184 0.86 14.84 27.84
N LEU A 185 0.11 14.34 26.84
CA LEU A 185 0.40 13.07 26.20
C LEU A 185 1.80 13.01 25.56
N LYS A 186 2.24 14.08 24.90
CA LYS A 186 3.57 14.12 24.28
C LYS A 186 4.68 13.98 25.33
N ASN A 187 4.59 14.75 26.39
CA ASN A 187 5.55 14.68 27.50
C ASN A 187 5.56 13.29 28.17
N TYR A 188 4.37 12.67 28.31
CA TYR A 188 4.25 11.30 28.78
C TYR A 188 5.02 10.32 27.90
N ILE A 189 4.79 10.33 26.58
CA ILE A 189 5.46 9.43 25.63
C ILE A 189 6.98 9.63 25.63
N GLU A 190 7.45 10.88 25.72
CA GLU A 190 8.88 11.21 25.70
C GLU A 190 9.62 10.77 26.97
N ASN A 191 8.94 10.60 28.11
CA ASN A 191 9.54 10.32 29.39
C ASN A 191 9.27 8.91 29.95
N THR A 192 8.34 8.14 29.36
CA THR A 192 8.03 6.80 29.84
C THR A 192 9.08 5.77 29.44
N ILE A 193 9.25 4.75 30.27
CA ILE A 193 10.27 3.72 30.10
C ILE A 193 10.04 2.87 28.84
N GLU A 194 8.80 2.71 28.44
CA GLU A 194 8.37 1.92 27.28
C GLU A 194 8.89 2.51 25.98
N PHE A 195 9.03 3.83 25.90
CA PHE A 195 9.56 4.55 24.73
C PHE A 195 11.04 4.94 24.93
N LYS A 196 11.62 4.66 26.10
CA LYS A 196 13.03 4.97 26.40
C LYS A 196 13.95 4.14 25.49
N GLY A 197 14.92 4.79 24.89
CA GLY A 197 15.87 4.14 23.97
C GLY A 197 15.37 4.10 22.51
N ILE A 198 14.10 4.44 22.24
CA ILE A 198 13.66 4.70 20.89
C ILE A 198 14.33 6.00 20.42
N SER A 199 15.44 5.82 19.74
CA SER A 199 16.29 6.96 19.38
C SER A 199 15.65 7.88 18.33
N ASN A 200 15.90 9.19 18.48
CA ASN A 200 15.64 10.19 17.44
C ASN A 200 16.69 10.14 16.31
N HIS A 201 17.39 9.03 16.18
CA HIS A 201 18.45 8.96 15.18
C HIS A 201 17.87 9.03 13.78
N ASN A 202 17.94 10.22 13.21
CA ASN A 202 18.03 10.48 11.78
C ASN A 202 19.35 9.90 11.19
N LYS A 203 19.83 8.76 11.65
CA LYS A 203 20.75 7.99 10.83
C LYS A 203 19.91 7.48 9.65
N ALA A 204 19.78 8.36 8.66
CA ALA A 204 19.53 7.87 7.32
C ALA A 204 20.49 6.70 7.14
N PHE A 205 19.99 5.47 7.18
CA PHE A 205 20.73 4.40 6.52
C PHE A 205 21.04 5.00 5.17
N LYS A 206 22.33 5.13 4.84
CA LYS A 206 22.77 5.58 3.52
C LYS A 206 21.94 4.71 2.57
N ASN A 207 20.85 5.29 2.08
CA ASN A 207 20.17 4.75 0.94
C ASN A 207 21.28 4.57 -0.05
N ILE A 208 21.67 3.35 -0.29
CA ILE A 208 22.45 3.03 -1.45
C ILE A 208 21.49 3.45 -2.56
N ASN A 209 21.69 4.68 -3.06
CA ASN A 209 21.01 5.24 -4.22
C ASN A 209 21.48 4.48 -5.48
N LYS A 210 21.45 3.16 -5.43
CA LYS A 210 21.32 2.38 -6.64
C LYS A 210 19.93 2.72 -7.16
N ILE A 211 19.88 3.55 -8.19
CA ILE A 211 18.76 3.58 -9.11
C ILE A 211 18.46 2.11 -9.38
N GLU A 212 17.40 1.60 -8.75
CA GLU A 212 16.98 0.22 -8.99
C GLU A 212 16.55 0.22 -10.45
N THR A 213 17.44 -0.27 -11.29
CA THR A 213 17.12 -0.51 -12.69
C THR A 213 16.00 -1.51 -12.67
N LEU A 214 14.80 -1.08 -13.09
CA LEU A 214 13.71 -1.98 -13.41
C LEU A 214 14.29 -3.14 -14.20
N SER A 215 13.94 -4.36 -13.88
CA SER A 215 14.49 -5.55 -14.53
C SER A 215 14.41 -5.33 -16.06
N LYS A 216 15.49 -5.66 -16.79
CA LYS A 216 15.43 -5.63 -18.27
C LYS A 216 14.28 -6.56 -18.67
N GLN A 217 13.18 -5.97 -19.10
CA GLN A 217 11.95 -6.69 -19.43
C GLN A 217 12.21 -7.62 -20.62
N ARG A 218 12.10 -8.91 -20.37
CA ARG A 218 12.21 -9.94 -21.42
C ARG A 218 10.90 -10.14 -22.21
N SER A 219 9.77 -9.72 -21.64
CA SER A 219 8.44 -9.87 -22.23
C SER A 219 7.54 -8.71 -21.86
N SER A 220 6.67 -8.28 -22.79
CA SER A 220 5.64 -7.26 -22.55
C SER A 220 4.33 -7.86 -21.99
N ILE A 221 4.26 -9.18 -21.85
CA ILE A 221 3.08 -9.89 -21.35
C ILE A 221 3.47 -10.99 -20.36
N CYS A 222 2.70 -11.10 -19.27
CA CYS A 222 2.72 -12.20 -18.32
C CYS A 222 1.35 -12.89 -18.29
N THR A 223 1.33 -14.21 -18.27
CA THR A 223 0.09 -14.98 -18.20
C THR A 223 0.08 -15.93 -17.02
N ARG A 224 -1.08 -16.06 -16.37
CA ARG A 224 -1.35 -17.00 -15.27
C ARG A 224 -2.58 -17.83 -15.61
N SER A 225 -2.44 -19.15 -15.62
CA SER A 225 -3.55 -20.05 -15.92
C SER A 225 -4.23 -20.51 -14.65
N LEU A 226 -5.54 -20.34 -14.60
CA LEU A 226 -6.43 -20.86 -13.57
C LEU A 226 -7.67 -21.43 -14.27
N ASN A 227 -8.23 -22.53 -13.75
CA ASN A 227 -9.48 -23.06 -14.29
C ASN A 227 -10.65 -22.19 -13.78
N THR A 228 -10.99 -21.17 -14.56
CA THR A 228 -12.01 -20.16 -14.23
C THR A 228 -12.64 -19.62 -15.49
N LYS A 229 -13.90 -19.20 -15.40
CA LYS A 229 -14.62 -18.45 -16.46
C LYS A 229 -14.35 -16.93 -16.42
N GLN A 230 -13.63 -16.46 -15.41
CA GLN A 230 -13.27 -15.06 -15.28
C GLN A 230 -11.97 -14.76 -16.01
N VAL A 231 -11.90 -13.58 -16.58
CA VAL A 231 -10.69 -13.00 -17.19
C VAL A 231 -10.32 -11.74 -16.40
N ILE A 232 -9.12 -11.71 -15.88
CA ILE A 232 -8.52 -10.50 -15.30
C ILE A 232 -7.44 -9.97 -16.24
N LEU A 233 -7.55 -8.71 -16.58
CA LEU A 233 -6.60 -7.97 -17.40
C LEU A 233 -6.00 -6.84 -16.56
N LEU A 234 -4.67 -6.78 -16.48
CA LEU A 234 -3.92 -5.72 -15.84
C LEU A 234 -2.97 -5.08 -16.86
N LEU A 235 -3.31 -3.89 -17.30
CA LEU A 235 -2.52 -3.11 -18.26
C LEU A 235 -1.87 -1.95 -17.53
N GLY A 236 -0.53 -1.91 -17.47
CA GLY A 236 0.10 -0.88 -16.68
C GLY A 236 1.61 -0.78 -16.80
N LYS A 237 2.17 0.16 -16.07
CA LYS A 237 3.60 0.45 -16.02
C LYS A 237 4.03 0.92 -14.62
N ALA A 238 5.28 0.66 -14.25
CA ALA A 238 5.89 1.37 -13.13
C ALA A 238 6.22 2.79 -13.57
N THR A 239 5.89 3.74 -12.71
CA THR A 239 6.03 5.17 -12.97
C THR A 239 7.03 5.82 -12.01
N ILE A 240 6.80 7.04 -11.63
CA ILE A 240 7.65 7.86 -10.78
C ILE A 240 7.39 7.60 -9.29
N ARG A 241 8.27 8.11 -8.45
CA ARG A 241 8.11 8.15 -7.00
C ARG A 241 7.04 9.19 -6.62
N TYR A 242 6.40 9.00 -5.48
CA TYR A 242 5.35 9.88 -4.99
C TYR A 242 5.82 11.33 -4.72
N ASP A 243 7.09 11.53 -4.32
CA ASP A 243 7.68 12.84 -4.08
C ASP A 243 7.99 13.64 -5.36
N ASN A 244 7.79 13.02 -6.53
CA ASN A 244 7.98 13.70 -7.81
C ASN A 244 6.83 14.68 -8.07
N LYS A 245 7.17 15.92 -8.48
CA LYS A 245 6.17 16.95 -8.80
C LYS A 245 5.15 16.55 -9.86
N SER A 246 5.47 15.58 -10.72
CA SER A 246 4.56 15.06 -11.73
C SER A 246 3.60 13.98 -11.21
N ASP A 247 3.75 13.48 -9.98
CA ASP A 247 2.88 12.43 -9.43
C ASP A 247 1.42 12.90 -9.36
N ILE A 248 1.16 14.16 -8.98
CA ILE A 248 -0.19 14.71 -8.95
C ILE A 248 -0.89 14.65 -10.31
N LEU A 249 -0.14 14.81 -11.42
CA LEU A 249 -0.69 14.71 -12.77
C LEU A 249 -1.19 13.29 -13.06
N LEU A 250 -0.42 12.27 -12.64
CA LEU A 250 -0.82 10.86 -12.77
C LEU A 250 -1.99 10.52 -11.83
N ARG A 251 -2.08 11.14 -10.66
CA ARG A 251 -3.23 10.97 -9.74
C ARG A 251 -4.50 11.55 -10.30
N LEU A 252 -4.43 12.73 -10.92
CA LEU A 252 -5.57 13.31 -11.63
C LEU A 252 -6.00 12.41 -12.79
N LEU A 253 -5.03 11.87 -13.53
CA LEU A 253 -5.29 10.92 -14.61
C LEU A 253 -5.92 9.62 -14.09
N SER A 254 -5.46 9.11 -12.95
CA SER A 254 -6.08 7.97 -12.26
C SER A 254 -7.54 8.26 -11.87
N CYS A 255 -7.81 9.47 -11.36
CA CYS A 255 -9.17 9.91 -11.03
C CYS A 255 -10.06 10.02 -12.29
N TYR A 256 -9.56 10.60 -13.39
CA TYR A 256 -10.24 10.67 -14.67
C TYR A 256 -10.63 9.30 -15.21
N LEU A 257 -9.69 8.36 -15.15
CA LEU A 257 -9.86 7.01 -15.68
C LEU A 257 -10.79 6.14 -14.85
N GLY A 258 -10.64 6.13 -13.52
CA GLY A 258 -11.23 5.07 -12.69
C GLY A 258 -12.15 5.52 -11.55
N TYR A 259 -12.30 6.83 -11.28
CA TYR A 259 -13.07 7.24 -10.10
C TYR A 259 -14.51 7.65 -10.43
N GLY A 260 -15.46 6.82 -9.94
CA GLY A 260 -16.91 7.08 -10.06
C GLY A 260 -17.49 6.74 -11.43
N MET A 261 -18.82 6.83 -11.54
CA MET A 261 -19.57 6.44 -12.74
C MET A 261 -19.29 7.32 -13.97
N SER A 262 -18.82 8.54 -13.78
CA SER A 262 -18.43 9.41 -14.89
C SER A 262 -16.97 9.25 -15.33
N SER A 263 -16.25 8.24 -14.82
CA SER A 263 -14.88 7.90 -15.25
C SER A 263 -14.85 7.31 -16.65
N LEU A 264 -13.70 7.46 -17.34
CA LEU A 264 -13.56 6.98 -18.71
C LEU A 264 -13.78 5.47 -18.83
N LEU A 265 -13.17 4.68 -17.93
CA LEU A 265 -13.30 3.22 -17.95
C LEU A 265 -14.74 2.78 -17.70
N PHE A 266 -15.45 3.43 -16.76
CA PHE A 266 -16.84 3.11 -16.51
C PHE A 266 -17.72 3.42 -17.73
N LYS A 267 -17.62 4.62 -18.29
CA LYS A 267 -18.39 5.05 -19.49
C LYS A 267 -18.14 4.13 -20.68
N VAL A 268 -16.87 3.78 -20.96
CA VAL A 268 -16.53 2.96 -22.13
C VAL A 268 -16.85 1.50 -21.86
N LEU A 269 -16.25 0.88 -20.85
CA LEU A 269 -16.29 -0.56 -20.66
C LEU A 269 -17.62 -1.05 -20.10
N ARG A 270 -18.27 -0.27 -19.23
CA ARG A 270 -19.49 -0.71 -18.55
C ARG A 270 -20.77 -0.15 -19.16
N GLU A 271 -20.86 1.17 -19.41
CA GLU A 271 -22.10 1.76 -19.97
C GLU A 271 -22.22 1.50 -21.46
N LYS A 272 -21.20 1.86 -22.26
CA LYS A 272 -21.29 1.80 -23.72
C LYS A 272 -21.24 0.36 -24.26
N TYR A 273 -20.31 -0.45 -23.77
CA TYR A 273 -20.08 -1.81 -24.30
C TYR A 273 -20.56 -2.93 -23.37
N GLY A 274 -20.78 -2.70 -22.10
CA GLY A 274 -21.26 -3.69 -21.14
C GLY A 274 -20.36 -4.91 -21.02
N VAL A 275 -19.03 -4.73 -21.14
CA VAL A 275 -18.08 -5.85 -21.25
C VAL A 275 -17.40 -6.21 -19.93
N VAL A 276 -17.53 -5.42 -18.86
CA VAL A 276 -16.83 -5.67 -17.61
C VAL A 276 -17.78 -5.79 -16.42
N TYR A 277 -17.38 -6.62 -15.45
CA TYR A 277 -17.97 -6.62 -14.11
C TYR A 277 -17.40 -5.49 -13.25
N GLU A 278 -16.09 -5.28 -13.34
CA GLU A 278 -15.34 -4.27 -12.62
C GLU A 278 -14.21 -3.73 -13.49
N ALA A 279 -13.96 -2.43 -13.43
CA ALA A 279 -12.80 -1.79 -14.02
C ALA A 279 -12.34 -0.62 -13.15
N GLY A 280 -11.04 -0.38 -13.08
CA GLY A 280 -10.49 0.70 -12.28
C GLY A 280 -9.00 0.92 -12.51
N ILE A 281 -8.42 1.80 -11.66
CA ILE A 281 -6.99 2.11 -11.66
C ILE A 281 -6.40 1.78 -10.30
N TYR A 282 -5.24 1.13 -10.32
CA TYR A 282 -4.40 0.93 -9.15
C TYR A 282 -3.16 1.82 -9.26
N HIS A 283 -3.08 2.86 -8.42
CA HIS A 283 -1.97 3.80 -8.36
C HIS A 283 -1.72 4.21 -6.90
N PRO A 284 -1.07 3.33 -6.10
CA PRO A 284 -0.84 3.54 -4.67
C PRO A 284 0.23 4.61 -4.41
N ILE A 285 0.33 5.04 -3.15
CA ILE A 285 1.44 5.84 -2.65
C ILE A 285 2.58 4.90 -2.26
N ARG A 286 3.78 5.10 -2.83
CA ARG A 286 5.00 4.33 -2.51
C ARG A 286 6.22 5.21 -2.49
N GLU A 287 7.21 4.82 -1.69
CA GLU A 287 8.48 5.56 -1.61
C GLU A 287 9.30 5.48 -2.91
N LYS A 288 9.26 4.32 -3.58
CA LYS A 288 9.97 4.10 -4.86
C LYS A 288 8.98 4.20 -6.04
N GLN A 289 9.38 3.67 -7.18
CA GLN A 289 8.56 3.69 -8.39
C GLN A 289 7.21 3.00 -8.15
N THR A 290 6.13 3.77 -8.33
CA THR A 290 4.77 3.30 -8.09
C THR A 290 4.14 2.72 -9.35
N PRO A 291 3.32 1.67 -9.26
CA PRO A 291 2.59 1.17 -10.40
C PRO A 291 1.46 2.12 -10.81
N PHE A 292 1.20 2.21 -12.10
CA PHE A 292 -0.02 2.77 -12.68
C PHE A 292 -0.65 1.68 -13.53
N ILE A 293 -1.76 1.10 -13.07
CA ILE A 293 -2.35 -0.09 -13.69
C ILE A 293 -3.84 0.13 -13.91
N MET A 294 -4.29 0.05 -15.17
CA MET A 294 -5.69 -0.19 -15.49
C MET A 294 -6.00 -1.67 -15.24
N HIS A 295 -7.06 -1.97 -14.52
CA HIS A 295 -7.52 -3.33 -14.35
C HIS A 295 -8.96 -3.49 -14.80
N ALA A 296 -9.27 -4.67 -15.33
CA ALA A 296 -10.63 -5.06 -15.70
C ALA A 296 -10.89 -6.53 -15.40
N SER A 297 -12.11 -6.81 -14.95
CA SER A 297 -12.65 -8.16 -14.74
C SER A 297 -13.81 -8.39 -15.70
N THR A 298 -13.75 -9.48 -16.48
CA THR A 298 -14.72 -9.80 -17.53
C THR A 298 -14.95 -11.29 -17.67
N SER A 299 -15.87 -11.70 -18.55
CA SER A 299 -16.09 -13.12 -18.92
C SER A 299 -15.13 -13.56 -20.03
N GLU A 300 -15.03 -14.88 -20.25
CA GLU A 300 -14.19 -15.50 -21.28
C GLU A 300 -14.51 -14.97 -22.68
N GLU A 301 -15.79 -14.83 -23.00
CA GLU A 301 -16.27 -14.42 -24.33
C GLU A 301 -15.90 -12.95 -24.63
N LYS A 302 -15.85 -12.13 -23.59
CA LYS A 302 -15.60 -10.70 -23.71
C LYS A 302 -14.12 -10.30 -23.49
N GLY A 303 -13.24 -11.26 -23.18
CA GLY A 303 -11.85 -11.01 -22.83
C GLY A 303 -11.07 -10.23 -23.89
N ILE A 304 -11.20 -10.57 -25.18
CA ILE A 304 -10.48 -9.91 -26.28
C ILE A 304 -10.99 -8.49 -26.49
N ILE A 305 -12.31 -8.30 -26.60
CA ILE A 305 -12.88 -6.96 -26.79
C ILE A 305 -12.54 -6.04 -25.59
N THR A 306 -12.54 -6.60 -24.38
CA THR A 306 -12.14 -5.84 -23.18
C THR A 306 -10.68 -5.39 -23.26
N LEU A 307 -9.77 -6.25 -23.73
CA LEU A 307 -8.36 -5.88 -23.94
C LEU A 307 -8.22 -4.76 -24.97
N GLN A 308 -8.91 -4.85 -26.09
CA GLN A 308 -8.88 -3.83 -27.15
C GLN A 308 -9.36 -2.48 -26.63
N LEU A 309 -10.48 -2.46 -25.93
CA LEU A 309 -11.01 -1.23 -25.32
C LEU A 309 -10.09 -0.66 -24.22
N LEU A 310 -9.41 -1.50 -23.44
CA LEU A 310 -8.38 -1.03 -22.48
C LEU A 310 -7.19 -0.39 -23.21
N LYS A 311 -6.74 -0.98 -24.33
CA LYS A 311 -5.67 -0.41 -25.18
C LYS A 311 -6.11 0.94 -25.75
N GLU A 312 -7.32 1.05 -26.29
CA GLU A 312 -7.87 2.32 -26.79
C GLU A 312 -7.94 3.41 -25.71
N CYS A 313 -8.42 3.06 -24.49
CA CYS A 313 -8.43 3.99 -23.37
C CYS A 313 -7.02 4.42 -22.97
N TRP A 314 -6.05 3.50 -22.99
CA TRP A 314 -4.65 3.79 -22.69
C TRP A 314 -4.02 4.71 -23.74
N GLU A 315 -4.24 4.45 -25.01
CA GLU A 315 -3.76 5.28 -26.12
C GLU A 315 -4.40 6.67 -26.10
N LYS A 316 -5.68 6.76 -25.77
CA LYS A 316 -6.39 8.04 -25.66
C LYS A 316 -5.71 8.97 -24.65
N ILE A 317 -5.34 8.48 -23.48
CA ILE A 317 -4.71 9.34 -22.44
C ILE A 317 -3.29 9.76 -22.79
N ILE A 318 -2.59 9.01 -23.62
CA ILE A 318 -1.24 9.36 -24.08
C ILE A 318 -1.30 10.40 -25.22
N ASN A 319 -2.27 10.26 -26.13
CA ASN A 319 -2.29 11.00 -27.38
C ASN A 319 -3.21 12.23 -27.35
N SER A 320 -4.21 12.25 -26.47
CA SER A 320 -5.24 13.31 -26.43
C SER A 320 -5.22 14.08 -25.11
N GLU A 321 -5.55 15.34 -25.18
CA GLU A 321 -5.79 16.15 -23.97
C GLU A 321 -7.18 15.88 -23.41
N ILE A 322 -7.32 15.96 -22.10
CA ILE A 322 -8.63 15.98 -21.41
C ILE A 322 -9.27 17.33 -21.71
N SER A 323 -10.58 17.39 -21.98
CA SER A 323 -11.25 18.67 -22.20
C SER A 323 -11.21 19.55 -20.93
N PRO A 324 -11.29 20.88 -21.06
CA PRO A 324 -11.32 21.77 -19.88
C PRO A 324 -12.41 21.40 -18.89
N GLU A 325 -13.60 21.07 -19.37
CA GLU A 325 -14.76 20.69 -18.54
C GLU A 325 -14.52 19.37 -17.81
N GLU A 326 -13.94 18.38 -18.50
CA GLU A 326 -13.54 17.10 -17.89
C GLU A 326 -12.44 17.30 -16.84
N LEU A 327 -11.47 18.18 -17.10
CA LEU A 327 -10.38 18.47 -16.16
C LEU A 327 -10.93 19.14 -14.88
N ASP A 328 -11.84 20.11 -14.99
CA ASP A 328 -12.46 20.76 -13.83
C ASP A 328 -13.25 19.76 -12.99
N LEU A 329 -13.99 18.87 -13.64
CA LEU A 329 -14.68 17.76 -12.95
C LEU A 329 -13.70 16.84 -12.23
N VAL A 330 -12.57 16.50 -12.84
CA VAL A 330 -11.54 15.65 -12.24
C VAL A 330 -10.90 16.32 -11.02
N LYS A 331 -10.62 17.62 -11.09
CA LYS A 331 -10.10 18.40 -9.94
C LYS A 331 -11.08 18.38 -8.75
N ILE A 332 -12.37 18.58 -9.02
CA ILE A 332 -13.44 18.51 -8.00
C ILE A 332 -13.50 17.11 -7.38
N LYS A 333 -13.51 16.05 -8.20
CA LYS A 333 -13.54 14.66 -7.76
C LYS A 333 -12.32 14.31 -6.91
N TYR A 334 -11.12 14.73 -7.31
CA TYR A 334 -9.90 14.47 -6.58
C TYR A 334 -9.90 15.13 -5.19
N ARG A 335 -10.38 16.40 -5.09
CA ARG A 335 -10.61 17.05 -3.79
C ARG A 335 -11.58 16.27 -2.91
N GLY A 336 -12.69 15.82 -3.49
CA GLY A 336 -13.67 14.99 -2.79
C GLY A 336 -13.06 13.67 -2.30
N GLN A 337 -12.29 13.00 -3.14
CA GLN A 337 -11.59 11.75 -2.79
C GLN A 337 -10.60 11.96 -1.64
N MET A 338 -9.80 13.03 -1.67
CA MET A 338 -8.91 13.39 -0.57
C MET A 338 -9.68 13.65 0.73
N ALA A 339 -10.75 14.43 0.66
CA ALA A 339 -11.58 14.71 1.83
C ALA A 339 -12.19 13.43 2.44
N HIS A 340 -12.71 12.53 1.61
CA HIS A 340 -13.24 11.24 2.04
C HIS A 340 -12.17 10.32 2.66
N SER A 341 -10.95 10.31 2.11
CA SER A 341 -9.84 9.50 2.66
C SER A 341 -9.37 9.97 4.04
N LEU A 342 -9.71 11.20 4.42
CA LEU A 342 -9.37 11.83 5.71
C LEU A 342 -10.57 11.93 6.67
N GLN A 343 -11.69 11.27 6.37
CA GLN A 343 -12.94 11.41 7.10
C GLN A 343 -12.87 10.87 8.53
N SER A 344 -12.29 9.69 8.72
CA SER A 344 -12.15 9.11 10.05
C SER A 344 -10.83 9.53 10.73
N ILE A 345 -10.84 9.63 12.05
CA ILE A 345 -9.66 9.92 12.87
C ILE A 345 -8.53 8.93 12.56
N SER A 346 -8.87 7.64 12.40
CA SER A 346 -7.89 6.59 12.11
C SER A 346 -7.26 6.75 10.73
N GLN A 347 -8.07 6.96 9.69
CA GLN A 347 -7.58 7.19 8.32
C GLN A 347 -6.70 8.44 8.25
N ARG A 348 -7.10 9.51 8.95
CA ARG A 348 -6.33 10.76 9.02
C ARG A 348 -4.95 10.56 9.66
N ALA A 349 -4.90 9.85 10.80
CA ALA A 349 -3.65 9.53 11.47
C ALA A 349 -2.75 8.64 10.59
N GLU A 350 -3.33 7.62 9.95
CA GLU A 350 -2.62 6.69 9.09
C GLU A 350 -2.05 7.36 7.85
N HIS A 351 -2.85 8.16 7.15
CA HIS A 351 -2.42 8.91 5.99
C HIS A 351 -1.22 9.81 6.32
N LYS A 352 -1.32 10.60 7.41
CA LYS A 352 -0.21 11.45 7.86
C LYS A 352 1.03 10.63 8.24
N ALA A 353 0.85 9.52 8.97
CA ALA A 353 1.97 8.66 9.37
C ALA A 353 2.69 8.06 8.15
N HIS A 354 1.93 7.63 7.14
CA HIS A 354 2.45 7.11 5.89
C HIS A 354 3.21 8.19 5.10
N LEU A 355 2.63 9.37 4.88
CA LEU A 355 3.29 10.47 4.15
C LEU A 355 4.63 10.84 4.80
N LEU A 356 4.65 11.01 6.13
CA LEU A 356 5.87 11.29 6.88
C LEU A 356 6.86 10.11 6.81
N GLY A 357 6.35 8.88 6.78
CA GLY A 357 7.14 7.66 6.66
C GLY A 357 7.91 7.57 5.35
N ILE A 358 7.31 8.00 4.25
CA ILE A 358 7.98 8.07 2.94
C ILE A 358 8.77 9.37 2.70
N GLY A 359 8.90 10.22 3.73
CA GLY A 359 9.76 11.40 3.70
C GLY A 359 9.10 12.70 3.28
N LEU A 360 7.77 12.75 3.19
CA LEU A 360 7.02 13.97 2.86
C LEU A 360 6.76 14.84 4.09
N THR A 361 6.35 16.08 3.87
CA THR A 361 6.03 17.04 4.93
C THR A 361 4.60 16.82 5.47
N LYS A 362 4.32 17.34 6.68
CA LYS A 362 2.97 17.35 7.25
C LYS A 362 1.97 18.21 6.44
N ASP A 363 2.49 19.15 5.65
CA ASP A 363 1.71 20.10 4.85
C ASP A 363 1.57 19.67 3.39
N HIS A 364 2.07 18.49 3.02
CA HIS A 364 2.06 17.98 1.64
C HIS A 364 0.69 18.02 0.99
N ASP A 365 -0.38 17.61 1.70
CA ASP A 365 -1.74 17.63 1.16
C ASP A 365 -2.21 19.06 0.80
N LYS A 366 -1.82 20.05 1.62
CA LYS A 366 -2.12 21.47 1.33
C LYS A 366 -1.40 21.96 0.08
N GLU A 367 -0.12 21.60 -0.05
CA GLU A 367 0.69 21.93 -1.22
C GLU A 367 0.10 21.34 -2.50
N ILE A 368 -0.35 20.07 -2.44
CA ILE A 368 -1.05 19.40 -3.54
C ILE A 368 -2.34 20.14 -3.91
N LEU A 369 -3.17 20.49 -2.94
CA LEU A 369 -4.44 21.20 -3.18
C LEU A 369 -4.22 22.60 -3.78
N GLN A 370 -3.20 23.33 -3.35
CA GLN A 370 -2.85 24.63 -3.93
C GLN A 370 -2.40 24.49 -5.38
N ARG A 371 -1.57 23.48 -5.68
CA ARG A 371 -1.11 23.22 -7.04
C ARG A 371 -2.22 22.78 -7.99
N LEU A 372 -3.24 22.10 -7.47
CA LEU A 372 -4.32 21.51 -8.24
C LEU A 372 -5.00 22.54 -9.19
N GLU A 373 -5.15 23.78 -8.72
CA GLU A 373 -5.81 24.85 -9.50
C GLU A 373 -5.06 25.20 -10.79
N SER A 374 -3.73 25.26 -10.73
CA SER A 374 -2.89 25.67 -11.85
C SER A 374 -2.63 24.56 -12.88
N ILE A 375 -3.04 23.31 -12.59
CA ILE A 375 -2.77 22.18 -13.50
C ILE A 375 -3.60 22.30 -14.77
N THR A 376 -2.94 22.11 -15.92
CA THR A 376 -3.53 22.16 -17.26
C THR A 376 -3.66 20.76 -17.88
N SER A 377 -4.57 20.61 -18.86
CA SER A 377 -4.74 19.37 -19.64
C SER A 377 -3.46 18.97 -20.38
N LYS A 378 -2.72 19.96 -20.87
CA LYS A 378 -1.43 19.76 -21.54
C LYS A 378 -0.40 19.12 -20.61
N GLU A 379 -0.26 19.59 -19.35
CA GLU A 379 0.67 19.01 -18.38
C GLU A 379 0.32 17.54 -18.10
N ILE A 380 -0.97 17.21 -17.98
CA ILE A 380 -1.44 15.84 -17.75
C ILE A 380 -1.09 14.95 -18.94
N LYS A 381 -1.35 15.40 -20.18
CA LYS A 381 -0.99 14.69 -21.41
C LYS A 381 0.51 14.49 -21.53
N ASP A 382 1.31 15.53 -21.26
CA ASP A 382 2.77 15.46 -21.30
C ASP A 382 3.30 14.44 -20.28
N ALA A 383 2.72 14.40 -19.07
CA ALA A 383 3.08 13.41 -18.06
C ALA A 383 2.68 11.99 -18.50
N ALA A 384 1.47 11.79 -19.04
CA ALA A 384 1.04 10.51 -19.58
C ALA A 384 1.98 10.03 -20.70
N ASN A 385 2.28 10.90 -21.66
CA ASN A 385 3.20 10.61 -22.76
C ASN A 385 4.61 10.25 -22.28
N ARG A 386 5.11 10.94 -21.23
CA ARG A 386 6.43 10.69 -20.67
C ARG A 386 6.54 9.40 -19.88
N TYR A 387 5.52 9.06 -19.08
CA TYR A 387 5.61 8.00 -18.07
C TYR A 387 4.83 6.74 -18.40
N LEU A 388 3.81 6.80 -19.28
CA LEU A 388 2.92 5.67 -19.56
C LEU A 388 3.13 4.98 -20.92
N LYS A 389 4.13 5.38 -21.72
CA LYS A 389 4.44 4.69 -22.98
C LYS A 389 4.84 3.23 -22.76
N ASN A 390 4.44 2.35 -23.67
CA ASN A 390 4.76 0.93 -23.68
C ASN A 390 4.31 0.22 -22.39
N PRO A 391 3.00 0.14 -22.13
CA PRO A 391 2.47 -0.58 -20.98
C PRO A 391 2.72 -2.08 -21.09
N LEU A 392 2.64 -2.76 -19.96
CA LEU A 392 2.80 -4.19 -19.83
C LEU A 392 1.47 -4.82 -19.46
N LEU A 393 1.20 -5.98 -20.04
CA LEU A 393 -0.02 -6.73 -19.80
C LEU A 393 0.22 -7.93 -18.88
N SER A 394 -0.61 -8.08 -17.86
CA SER A 394 -0.73 -9.36 -17.13
C SER A 394 -2.16 -9.87 -17.21
N VAL A 395 -2.29 -11.17 -17.44
CA VAL A 395 -3.58 -11.84 -17.65
C VAL A 395 -3.69 -13.07 -16.76
N CYS A 396 -4.83 -13.22 -16.08
CA CYS A 396 -5.21 -14.48 -15.46
C CYS A 396 -6.56 -14.96 -16.00
N SER A 397 -6.60 -16.20 -16.53
CA SER A 397 -7.80 -16.86 -17.05
C SER A 397 -7.51 -18.34 -17.34
N ASN A 398 -8.44 -19.05 -18.01
CA ASN A 398 -8.15 -20.37 -18.52
C ASN A 398 -7.16 -20.35 -19.71
N LYS A 399 -6.61 -21.51 -20.04
CA LYS A 399 -5.56 -21.65 -21.05
C LYS A 399 -5.99 -21.23 -22.46
N GLU A 400 -7.25 -21.47 -22.83
CA GLU A 400 -7.77 -21.15 -24.15
C GLU A 400 -7.85 -19.64 -24.38
N VAL A 401 -8.47 -18.93 -23.45
CA VAL A 401 -8.59 -17.47 -23.48
C VAL A 401 -7.21 -16.81 -23.47
N ILE A 402 -6.30 -17.30 -22.62
CA ILE A 402 -4.91 -16.79 -22.58
C ILE A 402 -4.23 -16.90 -23.95
N ARG A 403 -4.40 -18.02 -24.69
CA ARG A 403 -3.80 -18.17 -26.02
C ARG A 403 -4.35 -17.14 -27.00
N LYS A 404 -5.66 -16.87 -26.97
CA LYS A 404 -6.31 -15.85 -27.83
C LYS A 404 -5.79 -14.44 -27.51
N ILE A 405 -5.76 -14.07 -26.23
CA ILE A 405 -5.26 -12.77 -25.75
C ILE A 405 -3.77 -12.59 -26.07
N PHE A 406 -2.96 -13.64 -25.91
CA PHE A 406 -1.52 -13.59 -26.22
C PHE A 406 -1.27 -13.32 -27.70
N LYS A 407 -2.08 -13.92 -28.59
CA LYS A 407 -2.00 -13.69 -30.04
C LYS A 407 -2.38 -12.24 -30.40
N ASP A 408 -3.47 -11.71 -29.84
CA ASP A 408 -3.94 -10.34 -30.06
C ASP A 408 -2.96 -9.27 -29.49
N TRP A 409 -2.29 -9.57 -28.38
CA TRP A 409 -1.30 -8.66 -27.80
C TRP A 409 -0.04 -8.52 -28.64
N LYS A 410 0.36 -9.57 -29.37
CA LYS A 410 1.56 -9.58 -30.21
C LYS A 410 1.32 -9.13 -31.65
N ALA A 411 0.06 -9.12 -32.11
CA ALA A 411 -0.34 -8.59 -33.39
C ALA A 411 -0.29 -7.07 -33.41
#